data_eb0030cfccbed0da4a889727b272b455
#
_entry.id   eb0030cfccbed0da4a889727b272b455
#
_cell.length_a   1.000
_cell.length_b   1.000
_cell.length_c   1.000
_cell.angle_alpha   90.00
_cell.angle_beta   90.00
_cell.angle_gamma   90.00
#
_symmetry.space_group_name_H-M   'P 1'
#
loop_
_entity.id
_entity.type
_entity.pdbx_description
1 polymer ?
#
loop_
_entity_poly.entity_id
_entity_poly.type
_entity_poly.pdbx_seq_one_letter_code
_entity_poly.pdbx_strand_id
1 'polypeptide(L)'
;MKALRLVLPLLLTLFVACGGDDKPIDEPQPEPTPEQPAPQPDPQPDPTPDPTPEPEKFSMQGKSLAILGDSYSTYGGWITEGYLSWYGIDGVDGKNSSKNDVSSVSDTWWHILMTKYECKLLINSSYSGSPVSYTGYKTDSNPTGDERKTAFITRMKNDLSASKVKPELILILGGTNDHYAGAPSGAIQYADWSEEDLKCFFPAFAYLLDYLTRQHPTARIVNIQNDCFSAEEAAAIAEITAHYKVQNVVLTNIKGSANLQGGHPTKATMARIAEQVERAVNE
;
A
#
# COMPACT_ATOMS: atom_id res chain seq x y z
N MET A 1 22.51 -5.87 47.72
CA MET A 1 23.17 -7.01 48.41
C MET A 1 23.16 -8.25 47.52
N LYS A 2 24.37 -8.81 47.29
CA LYS A 2 24.70 -10.15 46.78
C LYS A 2 24.25 -10.51 45.37
N ALA A 3 25.07 -11.07 44.51
CA ALA A 3 26.51 -11.27 44.32
C ALA A 3 26.64 -12.07 43.01
N LEU A 4 27.46 -11.59 42.20
CA LEU A 4 28.40 -12.16 41.23
C LEU A 4 28.78 -13.63 41.49
N ARG A 5 28.77 -14.48 40.47
CA ARG A 5 29.72 -15.59 40.35
C ARG A 5 30.04 -15.94 38.91
N LEU A 6 31.26 -15.64 38.61
CA LEU A 6 32.11 -16.08 37.50
C LEU A 6 32.69 -17.46 37.87
N VAL A 7 32.71 -18.43 36.94
CA VAL A 7 33.56 -19.63 37.04
C VAL A 7 34.11 -19.99 35.66
N LEU A 8 35.41 -19.91 35.57
CA LEU A 8 36.30 -20.51 34.57
C LEU A 8 37.04 -21.68 35.26
N PRO A 9 37.31 -22.81 34.65
CA PRO A 9 38.65 -23.34 34.65
C PRO A 9 39.08 -23.97 33.31
N LEU A 10 40.27 -23.81 32.95
CA LEU A 10 41.58 -24.34 33.31
C LEU A 10 42.03 -25.51 32.42
N LEU A 11 43.13 -25.23 31.74
CA LEU A 11 44.00 -26.13 30.97
C LEU A 11 44.49 -27.32 31.78
N LEU A 12 44.73 -28.45 31.10
CA LEU A 12 45.72 -29.40 31.55
C LEU A 12 46.47 -30.05 30.36
N THR A 13 47.75 -29.76 30.32
CA THR A 13 48.80 -30.40 29.52
C THR A 13 49.27 -31.67 30.19
N LEU A 14 49.57 -32.72 29.46
CA LEU A 14 50.39 -33.80 29.93
C LEU A 14 51.37 -34.28 28.85
N PHE A 15 52.64 -34.14 29.18
CA PHE A 15 53.81 -34.75 28.55
C PHE A 15 53.96 -36.17 29.03
N VAL A 16 54.37 -37.10 28.19
CA VAL A 16 55.21 -38.24 28.60
C VAL A 16 56.19 -38.60 27.49
N ALA A 17 57.39 -38.82 27.89
CA ALA A 17 58.58 -39.02 27.11
C ALA A 17 59.02 -40.49 27.05
N CYS A 18 59.93 -40.72 26.08
CA CYS A 18 61.04 -41.66 26.06
C CYS A 18 60.83 -43.20 25.93
N GLY A 19 61.56 -43.75 24.99
CA GLY A 19 61.99 -45.11 24.89
C GLY A 19 62.72 -45.37 23.60
N GLY A 20 64.05 -45.30 23.58
CA GLY A 20 64.89 -45.63 22.43
C GLY A 20 65.17 -47.14 22.36
N ASP A 21 65.53 -47.66 21.19
CA ASP A 21 66.43 -48.76 21.00
C ASP A 21 67.07 -48.76 19.62
N ASP A 22 68.34 -49.10 19.55
CA ASP A 22 69.31 -49.06 18.47
C ASP A 22 69.16 -50.17 17.40
N LYS A 23 69.65 -49.84 16.17
CA LYS A 23 70.33 -50.64 15.14
C LYS A 23 69.53 -51.08 13.90
N PRO A 24 70.22 -51.30 12.78
CA PRO A 24 71.50 -50.84 12.25
C PRO A 24 71.39 -50.09 10.90
N ILE A 25 72.52 -49.53 10.48
CA ILE A 25 72.68 -48.76 9.25
C ILE A 25 72.61 -49.68 8.02
N ASP A 26 71.74 -49.38 7.08
CA ASP A 26 71.75 -49.89 5.73
C ASP A 26 72.05 -48.74 4.74
N GLU A 27 72.79 -49.11 3.69
CA GLU A 27 73.34 -48.20 2.65
C GLU A 27 72.29 -47.42 1.92
N PRO A 28 72.62 -46.20 1.44
CA PRO A 28 71.61 -45.36 0.74
C PRO A 28 71.32 -45.89 -0.67
N GLN A 29 70.10 -46.22 -0.90
CA GLN A 29 69.56 -46.35 -2.26
C GLN A 29 69.43 -44.99 -2.93
N PRO A 30 69.65 -44.90 -4.26
CA PRO A 30 69.52 -43.65 -4.98
C PRO A 30 68.05 -43.18 -4.97
N GLU A 31 67.88 -41.87 -4.65
CA GLU A 31 66.62 -41.19 -4.65
C GLU A 31 65.93 -41.29 -6.04
N PRO A 32 64.64 -41.58 -6.12
CA PRO A 32 63.92 -41.47 -7.38
C PRO A 32 63.80 -40.02 -7.81
N THR A 33 64.10 -39.76 -9.05
CA THR A 33 63.95 -38.46 -9.72
C THR A 33 62.50 -37.98 -9.53
N PRO A 34 62.26 -36.75 -9.11
CA PRO A 34 60.89 -36.23 -8.98
C PRO A 34 60.19 -36.20 -10.35
N GLU A 35 59.09 -36.94 -10.46
CA GLU A 35 58.18 -36.80 -11.60
C GLU A 35 57.60 -35.37 -11.62
N GLN A 36 57.75 -34.74 -12.77
CA GLN A 36 57.21 -33.42 -13.03
C GLN A 36 55.68 -33.53 -13.02
N PRO A 37 54.95 -32.74 -12.21
CA PRO A 37 53.50 -32.81 -12.17
C PRO A 37 52.92 -32.46 -13.55
N ALA A 38 51.96 -33.28 -13.98
CA ALA A 38 51.23 -33.03 -15.20
C ALA A 38 50.53 -31.64 -15.16
N PRO A 39 50.49 -30.91 -16.28
CA PRO A 39 49.83 -29.60 -16.30
C PRO A 39 48.36 -29.76 -15.89
N GLN A 40 47.94 -28.94 -14.88
CA GLN A 40 46.55 -28.85 -14.48
C GLN A 40 45.74 -28.31 -15.68
N PRO A 41 44.58 -28.86 -15.96
CA PRO A 41 43.69 -28.29 -16.95
C PRO A 41 43.28 -26.86 -16.52
N ASP A 42 43.27 -25.95 -17.47
CA ASP A 42 42.82 -24.57 -17.26
C ASP A 42 41.43 -24.57 -16.61
N PRO A 43 41.19 -23.68 -15.59
CA PRO A 43 39.88 -23.58 -14.97
C PRO A 43 38.84 -23.22 -16.02
N GLN A 44 37.84 -24.08 -16.16
CA GLN A 44 36.69 -23.83 -17.01
C GLN A 44 36.00 -22.54 -16.49
N PRO A 45 35.71 -21.57 -17.36
CA PRO A 45 35.02 -20.34 -16.88
C PRO A 45 33.71 -20.73 -16.21
N ASP A 46 33.48 -20.16 -15.05
CA ASP A 46 32.22 -20.30 -14.32
C ASP A 46 31.03 -19.95 -15.24
N PRO A 47 29.97 -20.76 -15.23
CA PRO A 47 28.78 -20.44 -16.01
C PRO A 47 28.28 -19.04 -15.62
N THR A 48 28.15 -18.17 -16.61
CA THR A 48 27.54 -16.86 -16.45
C THR A 48 26.17 -17.08 -15.77
N PRO A 49 25.89 -16.44 -14.61
CA PRO A 49 24.59 -16.60 -13.98
C PRO A 49 23.50 -16.16 -14.97
N ASP A 50 22.46 -16.99 -15.09
CA ASP A 50 21.28 -16.66 -15.86
C ASP A 50 20.76 -15.29 -15.42
N PRO A 51 20.38 -14.40 -16.34
CA PRO A 51 19.84 -13.10 -15.97
C PRO A 51 18.64 -13.32 -15.04
N THR A 52 18.73 -12.74 -13.85
CA THR A 52 17.59 -12.71 -12.93
C THR A 52 16.39 -12.12 -13.67
N PRO A 53 15.25 -12.82 -13.79
CA PRO A 53 14.11 -12.28 -14.49
C PRO A 53 13.72 -10.93 -13.88
N GLU A 54 13.61 -9.91 -14.72
CA GLU A 54 13.07 -8.61 -14.28
C GLU A 54 11.70 -8.84 -13.62
N PRO A 55 11.42 -8.18 -12.48
CA PRO A 55 10.12 -8.31 -11.84
C PRO A 55 9.02 -7.93 -12.84
N GLU A 56 8.07 -8.84 -13.00
CA GLU A 56 6.94 -8.65 -13.92
C GLU A 56 6.20 -7.34 -13.53
N LYS A 57 6.13 -6.39 -14.45
CA LYS A 57 5.41 -5.13 -14.23
C LYS A 57 3.94 -5.43 -13.99
N PHE A 58 3.37 -4.77 -12.98
CA PHE A 58 1.95 -4.92 -12.71
C PHE A 58 1.11 -4.39 -13.89
N SER A 59 0.09 -5.11 -14.27
CA SER A 59 -0.89 -4.68 -15.27
C SER A 59 -2.29 -4.74 -14.67
N MET A 60 -3.10 -3.72 -14.91
CA MET A 60 -4.52 -3.69 -14.55
C MET A 60 -5.38 -4.62 -15.41
N GLN A 61 -4.89 -5.10 -16.56
CA GLN A 61 -5.66 -5.86 -17.54
C GLN A 61 -6.35 -7.08 -16.92
N GLY A 62 -7.68 -7.13 -17.01
CA GLY A 62 -8.52 -8.22 -16.55
C GLY A 62 -8.62 -8.37 -15.03
N LYS A 63 -8.02 -7.45 -14.25
CA LYS A 63 -7.95 -7.58 -12.79
C LYS A 63 -9.31 -7.36 -12.12
N SER A 64 -9.54 -8.10 -11.04
CA SER A 64 -10.64 -7.85 -10.14
C SER A 64 -10.37 -6.61 -9.27
N LEU A 65 -11.30 -5.65 -9.31
CA LEU A 65 -11.15 -4.31 -8.76
C LEU A 65 -12.09 -4.08 -7.58
N ALA A 66 -11.56 -3.51 -6.51
CA ALA A 66 -12.34 -2.88 -5.45
C ALA A 66 -11.98 -1.39 -5.35
N ILE A 67 -12.98 -0.56 -5.08
CA ILE A 67 -12.82 0.87 -4.88
C ILE A 67 -13.27 1.23 -3.47
N LEU A 68 -12.48 2.01 -2.77
CA LEU A 68 -12.83 2.64 -1.51
C LEU A 68 -12.68 4.15 -1.67
N GLY A 69 -13.79 4.87 -1.71
CA GLY A 69 -13.78 6.28 -2.10
C GLY A 69 -14.73 7.17 -1.33
N ASP A 70 -14.59 8.46 -1.58
CA ASP A 70 -15.53 9.51 -1.21
C ASP A 70 -16.45 9.89 -2.38
N SER A 71 -17.00 11.10 -2.36
CA SER A 71 -17.89 11.62 -3.42
C SER A 71 -17.26 11.62 -4.81
N TYR A 72 -15.94 11.76 -4.94
CA TYR A 72 -15.23 11.76 -6.22
C TYR A 72 -15.27 10.40 -6.93
N SER A 73 -15.63 9.36 -6.20
CA SER A 73 -15.70 7.98 -6.72
C SER A 73 -17.11 7.42 -6.78
N THR A 74 -18.12 8.19 -6.36
CA THR A 74 -19.51 7.74 -6.38
C THR A 74 -20.15 7.88 -7.75
N TYR A 75 -21.10 6.99 -8.07
CA TYR A 75 -22.10 7.16 -9.13
C TYR A 75 -23.33 6.29 -8.77
N GLY A 76 -24.55 6.89 -8.82
CA GLY A 76 -25.79 6.21 -8.48
C GLY A 76 -25.97 4.90 -9.24
N GLY A 77 -26.37 3.83 -8.53
CA GLY A 77 -26.48 2.49 -9.08
C GLY A 77 -25.16 1.72 -9.26
N TRP A 78 -23.99 2.33 -8.96
CA TRP A 78 -22.67 1.71 -9.11
C TRP A 78 -21.85 1.66 -7.81
N ILE A 79 -22.45 2.04 -6.72
CA ILE A 79 -21.86 1.96 -5.36
C ILE A 79 -22.64 0.96 -4.52
N THR A 80 -22.13 0.63 -3.34
CA THR A 80 -22.84 -0.23 -2.37
C THR A 80 -24.27 0.29 -2.14
N GLU A 81 -25.24 -0.61 -2.15
CA GLU A 81 -26.65 -0.27 -1.94
C GLU A 81 -26.86 0.49 -0.63
N GLY A 82 -27.68 1.53 -0.66
CA GLY A 82 -27.93 2.40 0.49
C GLY A 82 -26.84 3.44 0.78
N TYR A 83 -25.75 3.45 -0.01
CA TYR A 83 -24.71 4.48 0.14
C TYR A 83 -25.08 5.76 -0.62
N LEU A 84 -24.55 6.85 -0.10
CA LEU A 84 -24.79 8.19 -0.61
C LEU A 84 -23.95 8.45 -1.86
N SER A 85 -24.58 8.85 -2.96
CA SER A 85 -23.89 9.20 -4.20
C SER A 85 -23.92 10.70 -4.46
N TRP A 86 -22.83 11.25 -5.02
CA TRP A 86 -22.80 12.62 -5.56
C TRP A 86 -23.23 12.66 -7.03
N TYR A 87 -22.76 11.72 -7.85
CA TYR A 87 -23.06 11.64 -9.27
C TYR A 87 -24.17 10.63 -9.55
N GLY A 88 -24.88 10.83 -10.67
CA GLY A 88 -25.95 9.96 -11.10
C GLY A 88 -27.33 10.36 -10.58
N ILE A 89 -28.36 9.65 -11.06
CA ILE A 89 -29.77 10.00 -10.85
C ILE A 89 -30.21 9.82 -9.40
N ASP A 90 -29.64 8.80 -8.74
CA ASP A 90 -30.00 8.40 -7.38
C ASP A 90 -29.08 8.99 -6.31
N GLY A 91 -28.24 9.95 -6.69
CA GLY A 91 -27.45 10.70 -5.71
C GLY A 91 -28.39 11.36 -4.70
N VAL A 92 -28.03 11.34 -3.44
CA VAL A 92 -28.76 12.05 -2.36
C VAL A 92 -28.98 13.51 -2.73
N ASP A 93 -28.16 13.98 -3.58
CA ASP A 93 -28.28 15.23 -4.26
C ASP A 93 -28.54 15.06 -5.76
N GLY A 94 -29.53 14.29 -6.17
CA GLY A 94 -30.03 14.32 -7.55
C GLY A 94 -30.28 15.75 -8.05
N LYS A 95 -30.26 16.72 -7.13
CA LYS A 95 -30.14 18.15 -7.32
C LYS A 95 -28.75 18.61 -7.78
N ASN A 96 -27.69 17.80 -7.65
CA ASN A 96 -26.32 18.21 -7.97
C ASN A 96 -25.85 17.73 -9.32
N SER A 97 -26.48 16.71 -9.91
CA SER A 97 -26.22 16.31 -11.30
C SER A 97 -26.48 17.46 -12.30
N SER A 98 -27.37 18.41 -11.96
CA SER A 98 -27.56 19.63 -12.74
C SER A 98 -26.46 20.68 -12.56
N LYS A 99 -25.55 20.49 -11.61
CA LYS A 99 -24.43 21.42 -11.31
C LYS A 99 -23.09 20.90 -11.79
N ASN A 100 -23.04 19.72 -12.38
CA ASN A 100 -21.81 19.09 -12.84
C ASN A 100 -22.05 18.41 -14.19
N ASP A 101 -21.02 18.38 -15.04
CA ASP A 101 -21.08 17.85 -16.39
C ASP A 101 -20.84 16.33 -16.49
N VAL A 102 -20.56 15.66 -15.37
CA VAL A 102 -20.48 14.17 -15.29
C VAL A 102 -21.90 13.62 -15.36
N SER A 103 -22.30 13.16 -16.55
CA SER A 103 -23.67 12.76 -16.87
C SER A 103 -23.85 11.24 -17.02
N SER A 104 -22.76 10.50 -17.09
CA SER A 104 -22.75 9.05 -17.24
C SER A 104 -21.70 8.42 -16.32
N VAL A 105 -21.91 7.19 -15.88
CA VAL A 105 -20.90 6.42 -15.16
C VAL A 105 -19.60 6.29 -15.96
N SER A 106 -19.70 6.25 -17.30
CA SER A 106 -18.54 6.21 -18.19
C SER A 106 -17.66 7.46 -18.13
N ASP A 107 -18.16 8.54 -17.53
CA ASP A 107 -17.41 9.78 -17.32
C ASP A 107 -16.58 9.75 -16.04
N THR A 108 -16.79 8.76 -15.15
CA THR A 108 -16.06 8.66 -13.88
C THR A 108 -14.65 8.09 -14.07
N TRP A 109 -13.70 8.57 -13.28
CA TRP A 109 -12.30 8.19 -13.39
C TRP A 109 -12.06 6.67 -13.32
N TRP A 110 -12.75 6.00 -12.39
CA TRP A 110 -12.59 4.57 -12.17
C TRP A 110 -13.27 3.72 -13.26
N HIS A 111 -14.40 4.20 -13.83
CA HIS A 111 -15.07 3.48 -14.91
C HIS A 111 -14.29 3.58 -16.23
N ILE A 112 -13.64 4.72 -16.47
CA ILE A 112 -12.71 4.89 -17.60
C ILE A 112 -11.61 3.81 -17.50
N LEU A 113 -10.95 3.67 -16.35
CA LEU A 113 -9.92 2.66 -16.13
C LEU A 113 -10.47 1.25 -16.24
N MET A 114 -11.59 0.98 -15.55
CA MET A 114 -12.26 -0.33 -15.56
C MET A 114 -12.56 -0.80 -17.00
N THR A 115 -13.11 0.09 -17.83
CA THR A 115 -13.46 -0.24 -19.22
C THR A 115 -12.22 -0.44 -20.07
N LYS A 116 -11.23 0.45 -19.95
CA LYS A 116 -9.99 0.40 -20.72
C LYS A 116 -9.19 -0.87 -20.49
N TYR A 117 -9.16 -1.34 -19.25
CA TYR A 117 -8.38 -2.53 -18.82
C TYR A 117 -9.24 -3.77 -18.61
N GLU A 118 -10.51 -3.74 -19.00
CA GLU A 118 -11.42 -4.87 -18.83
C GLU A 118 -11.46 -5.39 -17.38
N CYS A 119 -11.30 -4.50 -16.39
CA CYS A 119 -11.32 -4.86 -14.99
C CYS A 119 -12.71 -5.33 -14.58
N LYS A 120 -12.76 -6.33 -13.69
CA LYS A 120 -14.00 -6.79 -13.08
C LYS A 120 -14.25 -6.05 -11.77
N LEU A 121 -15.18 -5.12 -11.73
CA LEU A 121 -15.57 -4.45 -10.48
C LEU A 121 -16.23 -5.45 -9.54
N LEU A 122 -15.62 -5.70 -8.39
CA LEU A 122 -16.19 -6.52 -7.32
C LEU A 122 -17.07 -5.68 -6.40
N ILE A 123 -16.60 -4.49 -6.07
CA ILE A 123 -17.31 -3.54 -5.21
C ILE A 123 -16.79 -2.12 -5.42
N ASN A 124 -17.70 -1.16 -5.38
CA ASN A 124 -17.40 0.25 -5.19
C ASN A 124 -17.98 0.72 -3.85
N SER A 125 -17.16 0.67 -2.81
CA SER A 125 -17.49 1.15 -1.47
C SER A 125 -17.17 2.64 -1.34
N SER A 126 -17.77 3.47 -2.20
CA SER A 126 -17.65 4.92 -2.12
C SER A 126 -18.91 5.53 -1.49
N TYR A 127 -18.70 6.57 -0.67
CA TYR A 127 -19.77 7.26 0.03
C TYR A 127 -19.53 8.78 0.00
N SER A 128 -20.50 9.54 -0.49
CA SER A 128 -20.41 11.00 -0.62
C SER A 128 -20.28 11.68 0.75
N GLY A 129 -19.27 12.56 0.90
CA GLY A 129 -19.01 13.30 2.14
C GLY A 129 -18.25 12.50 3.20
N SER A 130 -17.92 11.23 2.96
CA SER A 130 -17.28 10.42 4.00
C SER A 130 -15.79 10.74 4.18
N PRO A 131 -15.33 10.92 5.43
CA PRO A 131 -13.92 11.04 5.77
C PRO A 131 -13.26 9.66 5.91
N VAL A 132 -11.94 9.64 5.95
CA VAL A 132 -11.16 8.45 6.35
C VAL A 132 -11.32 8.19 7.84
N SER A 133 -11.16 9.23 8.66
CA SER A 133 -11.31 9.21 10.12
C SER A 133 -12.78 9.22 10.55
N TYR A 134 -13.01 9.17 11.85
CA TYR A 134 -14.37 9.34 12.40
C TYR A 134 -14.85 10.81 12.45
N THR A 135 -14.01 11.76 12.04
CA THR A 135 -14.33 13.18 12.08
C THR A 135 -14.63 13.73 10.69
N GLY A 136 -15.85 14.19 10.49
CA GLY A 136 -16.30 14.81 9.26
C GLY A 136 -16.94 16.17 9.50
N TYR A 137 -17.79 16.60 8.56
CA TYR A 137 -18.43 17.90 8.62
C TYR A 137 -19.41 18.03 9.76
N LYS A 138 -19.35 19.16 10.46
CA LYS A 138 -20.39 19.56 11.42
C LYS A 138 -21.55 20.20 10.68
N THR A 139 -22.73 19.67 10.91
CA THR A 139 -23.99 20.16 10.33
C THR A 139 -25.07 20.24 11.41
N ASP A 140 -26.20 20.84 11.12
CA ASP A 140 -27.33 20.87 12.05
C ASP A 140 -27.83 19.47 12.44
N SER A 141 -27.75 18.51 11.49
CA SER A 141 -28.10 17.11 11.72
C SER A 141 -26.97 16.27 12.32
N ASN A 142 -25.71 16.74 12.25
CA ASN A 142 -24.52 16.11 12.81
C ASN A 142 -23.63 17.16 13.49
N PRO A 143 -24.05 17.73 14.64
CA PRO A 143 -23.34 18.85 15.30
C PRO A 143 -21.97 18.45 15.85
N THR A 144 -21.71 17.18 16.04
CA THR A 144 -20.41 16.67 16.51
C THR A 144 -19.43 16.40 15.37
N GLY A 145 -19.93 16.25 14.14
CA GLY A 145 -19.15 15.79 13.01
C GLY A 145 -18.75 14.31 13.11
N ASP A 146 -19.47 13.50 13.90
CA ASP A 146 -19.19 12.07 14.05
C ASP A 146 -19.67 11.29 12.81
N GLU A 147 -18.71 10.85 12.00
CA GLU A 147 -18.94 10.11 10.76
C GLU A 147 -18.55 8.62 10.86
N ARG A 148 -18.50 8.06 12.08
CA ARG A 148 -18.08 6.67 12.28
C ARG A 148 -18.90 5.63 11.50
N LYS A 149 -20.12 5.94 11.08
CA LYS A 149 -20.94 5.03 10.29
C LYS A 149 -20.50 4.97 8.81
N THR A 150 -20.02 6.07 8.29
CA THR A 150 -19.70 6.28 6.88
C THR A 150 -18.20 6.33 6.59
N ALA A 151 -17.38 6.51 7.63
CA ALA A 151 -15.92 6.60 7.55
C ALA A 151 -15.29 5.43 6.77
N PHE A 152 -14.19 5.69 6.06
CA PHE A 152 -13.46 4.65 5.33
C PHE A 152 -13.05 3.50 6.24
N ILE A 153 -12.56 3.80 7.46
CA ILE A 153 -12.12 2.79 8.43
C ILE A 153 -13.26 1.90 8.96
N THR A 154 -14.50 2.30 8.77
CA THR A 154 -15.67 1.45 9.02
C THR A 154 -16.06 0.66 7.80
N ARG A 155 -16.12 1.32 6.62
CA ARG A 155 -16.52 0.69 5.36
C ARG A 155 -15.51 -0.36 4.88
N MET A 156 -14.21 -0.17 5.13
CA MET A 156 -13.22 -1.20 4.85
C MET A 156 -13.52 -2.54 5.55
N LYS A 157 -14.02 -2.51 6.80
CA LYS A 157 -14.40 -3.71 7.56
C LYS A 157 -15.70 -4.30 7.05
N ASN A 158 -16.65 -3.43 6.73
CA ASN A 158 -17.98 -3.84 6.31
C ASN A 158 -17.98 -4.42 4.89
N ASP A 159 -17.17 -3.86 3.99
CA ASP A 159 -17.27 -4.12 2.56
C ASP A 159 -16.05 -4.84 1.99
N LEU A 160 -14.85 -4.53 2.50
CA LEU A 160 -13.58 -5.00 1.97
C LEU A 160 -12.88 -6.03 2.86
N SER A 161 -13.58 -6.71 3.77
CA SER A 161 -12.97 -7.85 4.47
C SER A 161 -12.69 -9.00 3.50
N ALA A 162 -11.61 -9.76 3.73
CA ALA A 162 -11.23 -10.90 2.87
C ALA A 162 -12.28 -12.02 2.80
N SER A 163 -13.21 -12.05 3.76
CA SER A 163 -14.36 -12.95 3.76
C SER A 163 -15.46 -12.54 2.78
N LYS A 164 -15.50 -11.27 2.38
CA LYS A 164 -16.51 -10.71 1.48
C LYS A 164 -16.02 -10.58 0.04
N VAL A 165 -14.83 -10.02 -0.13
CA VAL A 165 -14.24 -9.78 -1.46
C VAL A 165 -12.77 -10.14 -1.48
N LYS A 166 -12.28 -10.53 -2.66
CA LYS A 166 -10.87 -10.87 -2.90
C LYS A 166 -10.38 -10.14 -4.15
N PRO A 167 -10.18 -8.83 -4.09
CA PRO A 167 -9.69 -8.05 -5.22
C PRO A 167 -8.21 -8.31 -5.48
N GLU A 168 -7.81 -8.20 -6.74
CA GLU A 168 -6.41 -8.15 -7.14
C GLU A 168 -5.87 -6.72 -7.15
N LEU A 169 -6.77 -5.72 -7.26
CA LEU A 169 -6.47 -4.30 -7.24
C LEU A 169 -7.45 -3.57 -6.32
N ILE A 170 -6.93 -2.77 -5.39
CA ILE A 170 -7.72 -1.87 -4.55
C ILE A 170 -7.28 -0.44 -4.84
N LEU A 171 -8.21 0.40 -5.25
CA LEU A 171 -8.00 1.82 -5.48
C LEU A 171 -8.68 2.62 -4.36
N ILE A 172 -7.90 3.46 -3.67
CA ILE A 172 -8.36 4.30 -2.56
C ILE A 172 -8.25 5.76 -3.00
N LEU A 173 -9.35 6.49 -2.99
CA LEU A 173 -9.36 7.94 -3.17
C LEU A 173 -10.18 8.58 -2.05
N GLY A 174 -9.49 9.20 -1.08
CA GLY A 174 -10.12 9.74 0.11
C GLY A 174 -9.22 10.70 0.89
N GLY A 175 -9.71 11.11 2.08
CA GLY A 175 -9.06 12.10 2.93
C GLY A 175 -9.42 13.55 2.57
N THR A 176 -10.03 13.78 1.40
CA THR A 176 -10.49 15.12 0.99
C THR A 176 -11.48 15.69 2.01
N ASN A 177 -12.37 14.86 2.54
CA ASN A 177 -13.36 15.29 3.53
C ASN A 177 -12.75 15.52 4.91
N ASP A 178 -11.71 14.76 5.30
CA ASP A 178 -10.94 15.04 6.53
C ASP A 178 -10.30 16.42 6.45
N HIS A 179 -9.64 16.74 5.33
CA HIS A 179 -9.01 18.04 5.10
C HIS A 179 -10.02 19.19 5.18
N TYR A 180 -11.10 19.16 4.40
CA TYR A 180 -12.06 20.26 4.36
C TYR A 180 -12.96 20.35 5.58
N ALA A 181 -13.22 19.25 6.30
CA ALA A 181 -13.94 19.27 7.57
C ALA A 181 -13.06 19.74 8.74
N GLY A 182 -11.75 19.87 8.54
CA GLY A 182 -10.81 20.23 9.57
C GLY A 182 -10.65 19.13 10.64
N ALA A 183 -10.64 17.85 10.22
CA ALA A 183 -10.35 16.76 11.12
C ALA A 183 -8.95 16.96 11.73
N PRO A 184 -8.76 16.66 13.03
CA PRO A 184 -7.43 16.73 13.62
C PRO A 184 -6.44 15.83 12.89
N SER A 185 -5.23 16.33 12.62
CA SER A 185 -4.18 15.52 11.96
C SER A 185 -3.79 14.31 12.81
N GLY A 186 -3.55 14.52 14.11
CA GLY A 186 -3.04 13.49 15.02
C GLY A 186 -1.55 13.19 14.79
N ALA A 187 -0.96 12.37 15.65
CA ALA A 187 0.37 11.83 15.43
C ALA A 187 0.29 10.58 14.53
N ILE A 188 1.30 10.37 13.67
CA ILE A 188 1.40 9.13 12.91
C ILE A 188 1.59 7.97 13.89
N GLN A 189 0.79 6.92 13.75
CA GLN A 189 0.77 5.77 14.64
C GLN A 189 0.51 4.50 13.84
N TYR A 190 1.26 3.42 14.13
CA TYR A 190 1.22 2.19 13.36
C TYR A 190 0.69 0.97 14.13
N ALA A 191 0.33 1.15 15.40
CA ALA A 191 -0.27 0.12 16.24
C ALA A 191 -1.06 0.73 17.41
N ASP A 192 -1.82 -0.08 18.12
CA ASP A 192 -2.50 0.24 19.39
C ASP A 192 -3.45 1.46 19.31
N TRP A 193 -4.15 1.59 18.19
CA TRP A 193 -5.08 2.70 17.98
C TRP A 193 -6.27 2.65 18.94
N SER A 194 -6.44 3.70 19.72
CA SER A 194 -7.65 3.95 20.50
C SER A 194 -8.75 4.52 19.60
N GLU A 195 -9.98 4.55 20.12
CA GLU A 195 -11.10 5.18 19.42
C GLU A 195 -10.89 6.71 19.23
N GLU A 196 -10.20 7.36 20.15
CA GLU A 196 -9.85 8.79 20.04
C GLU A 196 -8.81 9.02 18.93
N ASP A 197 -7.82 8.13 18.79
CA ASP A 197 -6.85 8.22 17.70
C ASP A 197 -7.54 8.14 16.33
N LEU A 198 -8.57 7.29 16.21
CA LEU A 198 -9.31 7.11 14.97
C LEU A 198 -10.24 8.30 14.61
N LYS A 199 -10.36 9.30 15.46
CA LYS A 199 -10.94 10.60 15.13
C LYS A 199 -9.95 11.53 14.43
N CYS A 200 -8.67 11.18 14.43
CA CYS A 200 -7.60 11.94 13.78
C CYS A 200 -7.25 11.33 12.43
N PHE A 201 -6.92 12.16 11.44
CA PHE A 201 -6.71 11.72 10.07
C PHE A 201 -5.53 10.77 9.92
N PHE A 202 -4.33 11.11 10.44
CA PHE A 202 -3.15 10.28 10.22
C PHE A 202 -3.23 8.90 10.89
N PRO A 203 -3.65 8.77 12.16
CA PRO A 203 -3.86 7.46 12.76
C PRO A 203 -4.92 6.63 12.03
N ALA A 204 -6.03 7.25 11.62
CA ALA A 204 -7.08 6.56 10.89
C ALA A 204 -6.60 6.09 9.50
N PHE A 205 -5.81 6.90 8.80
CA PHE A 205 -5.25 6.52 7.51
C PHE A 205 -4.23 5.38 7.64
N ALA A 206 -3.37 5.41 8.66
CA ALA A 206 -2.47 4.30 8.97
C ALA A 206 -3.24 3.01 9.30
N TYR A 207 -4.28 3.11 10.12
CA TYR A 207 -5.17 2.00 10.45
C TYR A 207 -5.89 1.42 9.23
N LEU A 208 -6.32 2.28 8.30
CA LEU A 208 -6.90 1.86 7.02
C LEU A 208 -5.93 0.99 6.22
N LEU A 209 -4.69 1.45 6.05
CA LEU A 209 -3.70 0.72 5.26
C LEU A 209 -3.23 -0.55 5.96
N ASP A 210 -3.05 -0.54 7.28
CA ASP A 210 -2.77 -1.74 8.08
C ASP A 210 -3.84 -2.82 7.85
N TYR A 211 -5.10 -2.44 7.97
CA TYR A 211 -6.20 -3.37 7.77
C TYR A 211 -6.20 -3.96 6.35
N LEU A 212 -6.15 -3.11 5.32
CA LEU A 212 -6.26 -3.56 3.94
C LEU A 212 -5.07 -4.43 3.51
N THR A 213 -3.86 -4.08 3.92
CA THR A 213 -2.66 -4.88 3.59
C THR A 213 -2.67 -6.25 4.26
N ARG A 214 -3.19 -6.34 5.48
CA ARG A 214 -3.37 -7.64 6.17
C ARG A 214 -4.52 -8.47 5.60
N GLN A 215 -5.62 -7.84 5.20
CA GLN A 215 -6.77 -8.55 4.62
C GLN A 215 -6.49 -9.02 3.18
N HIS A 216 -5.68 -8.29 2.43
CA HIS A 216 -5.43 -8.52 1.01
C HIS A 216 -3.91 -8.53 0.70
N PRO A 217 -3.13 -9.47 1.26
CA PRO A 217 -1.66 -9.45 1.18
C PRO A 217 -1.12 -9.64 -0.24
N THR A 218 -1.94 -10.11 -1.17
CA THR A 218 -1.57 -10.32 -2.57
C THR A 218 -2.16 -9.27 -3.52
N ALA A 219 -3.05 -8.41 -3.03
CA ALA A 219 -3.62 -7.35 -3.84
C ALA A 219 -2.64 -6.19 -4.04
N ARG A 220 -2.64 -5.60 -5.24
CA ARG A 220 -2.05 -4.29 -5.43
C ARG A 220 -2.96 -3.25 -4.79
N ILE A 221 -2.46 -2.54 -3.79
CA ILE A 221 -3.19 -1.43 -3.15
C ILE A 221 -2.57 -0.12 -3.61
N VAL A 222 -3.41 0.80 -4.05
CA VAL A 222 -3.00 2.12 -4.56
C VAL A 222 -3.79 3.19 -3.84
N ASN A 223 -3.08 4.08 -3.16
CA ASN A 223 -3.65 5.31 -2.64
C ASN A 223 -3.58 6.39 -3.72
N ILE A 224 -4.67 7.08 -3.94
CA ILE A 224 -4.79 8.20 -4.89
C ILE A 224 -4.95 9.47 -4.04
N GLN A 225 -3.88 10.21 -3.92
CA GLN A 225 -3.80 11.41 -3.10
C GLN A 225 -4.28 12.62 -3.88
N ASN A 226 -5.35 13.28 -3.41
CA ASN A 226 -5.83 14.53 -3.98
C ASN A 226 -4.79 15.66 -3.79
N ASP A 227 -4.81 16.67 -4.65
CA ASP A 227 -3.91 17.84 -4.59
C ASP A 227 -4.41 18.96 -3.66
N CYS A 228 -5.49 18.73 -2.89
CA CYS A 228 -6.00 19.68 -1.91
C CYS A 228 -5.18 19.75 -0.61
N PHE A 229 -4.44 18.70 -0.29
CA PHE A 229 -3.74 18.57 0.98
C PHE A 229 -2.65 19.64 1.18
N SER A 230 -2.44 20.01 2.44
CA SER A 230 -1.29 20.80 2.86
C SER A 230 0.03 20.02 2.68
N ALA A 231 1.15 20.71 2.76
CA ALA A 231 2.47 20.06 2.69
C ALA A 231 2.68 19.05 3.84
N GLU A 232 2.17 19.35 5.04
CA GLU A 232 2.24 18.45 6.20
C GLU A 232 1.40 17.19 5.98
N GLU A 233 0.15 17.33 5.55
CA GLU A 233 -0.72 16.20 5.25
C GLU A 233 -0.15 15.33 4.12
N ALA A 234 0.37 15.96 3.06
CA ALA A 234 0.98 15.25 1.95
C ALA A 234 2.22 14.46 2.39
N ALA A 235 3.05 15.03 3.26
CA ALA A 235 4.23 14.35 3.81
C ALA A 235 3.83 13.16 4.69
N ALA A 236 2.82 13.33 5.55
CA ALA A 236 2.31 12.26 6.39
C ALA A 236 1.70 11.11 5.57
N ILE A 237 0.91 11.42 4.53
CA ILE A 237 0.37 10.42 3.60
C ILE A 237 1.52 9.64 2.93
N ALA A 238 2.55 10.33 2.46
CA ALA A 238 3.72 9.71 1.82
C ALA A 238 4.46 8.78 2.80
N GLU A 239 4.67 9.21 4.05
CA GLU A 239 5.32 8.40 5.09
C GLU A 239 4.50 7.14 5.40
N ILE A 240 3.19 7.29 5.62
CA ILE A 240 2.30 6.18 5.97
C ILE A 240 2.20 5.19 4.81
N THR A 241 2.05 5.65 3.58
CA THR A 241 1.99 4.77 2.41
C THR A 241 3.30 4.02 2.20
N ALA A 242 4.44 4.66 2.40
CA ALA A 242 5.76 4.02 2.34
C ALA A 242 5.94 2.94 3.41
N HIS A 243 5.48 3.18 4.65
CA HIS A 243 5.52 2.20 5.73
C HIS A 243 4.81 0.89 5.36
N TYR A 244 3.61 1.00 4.79
CA TYR A 244 2.81 -0.18 4.37
C TYR A 244 3.16 -0.68 2.96
N LYS A 245 4.14 -0.09 2.27
CA LYS A 245 4.51 -0.41 0.89
C LYS A 245 3.34 -0.29 -0.09
N VAL A 246 2.44 0.65 0.19
CA VAL A 246 1.32 1.01 -0.67
C VAL A 246 1.78 2.08 -1.65
N GLN A 247 1.47 1.91 -2.94
CA GLN A 247 1.78 2.92 -3.94
C GLN A 247 0.95 4.18 -3.69
N ASN A 248 1.60 5.35 -3.68
CA ASN A 248 0.94 6.64 -3.55
C ASN A 248 0.99 7.40 -4.88
N VAL A 249 -0.17 7.60 -5.48
CA VAL A 249 -0.35 8.40 -6.72
C VAL A 249 -0.76 9.80 -6.32
N VAL A 250 0.16 10.75 -6.42
CA VAL A 250 -0.11 12.15 -6.11
C VAL A 250 -0.72 12.84 -7.32
N LEU A 251 -1.99 13.18 -7.22
CA LEU A 251 -2.70 13.88 -8.28
C LEU A 251 -2.24 15.35 -8.36
N THR A 252 -2.30 15.88 -9.56
CA THR A 252 -2.00 17.29 -9.84
C THR A 252 -3.06 17.91 -10.71
N ASN A 253 -3.29 19.21 -10.54
CA ASN A 253 -4.25 19.98 -11.34
C ASN A 253 -5.69 19.43 -11.26
N ILE A 254 -6.11 19.04 -10.04
CA ILE A 254 -7.47 18.58 -9.75
C ILE A 254 -8.27 19.68 -9.04
N LYS A 255 -7.67 20.35 -8.06
CA LYS A 255 -8.31 21.46 -7.33
C LYS A 255 -8.50 22.71 -8.21
N GLY A 256 -9.38 23.57 -7.77
CA GLY A 256 -9.65 24.87 -8.40
C GLY A 256 -10.92 24.88 -9.25
N SER A 257 -11.49 26.09 -9.38
CA SER A 257 -12.81 26.30 -10.01
C SER A 257 -12.89 25.92 -11.49
N ALA A 258 -11.77 25.88 -12.20
CA ALA A 258 -11.72 25.40 -13.58
C ALA A 258 -11.87 23.87 -13.71
N ASN A 259 -11.57 23.16 -12.64
CA ASN A 259 -11.54 21.69 -12.60
C ASN A 259 -12.74 21.09 -11.84
N LEU A 260 -13.41 21.91 -11.02
CA LEU A 260 -14.50 21.49 -10.17
C LEU A 260 -15.78 22.26 -10.48
N GLN A 261 -16.89 21.54 -10.48
CA GLN A 261 -18.23 22.12 -10.53
C GLN A 261 -19.02 21.62 -9.31
N GLY A 262 -19.58 22.54 -8.52
CA GLY A 262 -20.21 22.20 -7.26
C GLY A 262 -19.25 21.56 -6.24
N GLY A 263 -17.96 21.90 -6.32
CA GLY A 263 -16.91 21.34 -5.45
C GLY A 263 -16.40 19.94 -5.88
N HIS A 264 -16.86 19.42 -7.01
CA HIS A 264 -16.56 18.06 -7.46
C HIS A 264 -15.96 18.03 -8.86
N PRO A 265 -15.10 17.05 -9.18
CA PRO A 265 -14.46 16.91 -10.49
C PRO A 265 -15.45 17.01 -11.66
N THR A 266 -15.10 17.82 -12.67
CA THR A 266 -15.76 17.82 -13.97
C THR A 266 -15.40 16.57 -14.75
N LYS A 267 -16.11 16.27 -15.82
CA LYS A 267 -15.79 15.17 -16.74
C LYS A 267 -14.34 15.23 -17.23
N ALA A 268 -13.85 16.42 -17.60
CA ALA A 268 -12.46 16.59 -18.00
C ALA A 268 -11.48 16.29 -16.86
N THR A 269 -11.84 16.63 -15.64
CA THR A 269 -11.02 16.36 -14.45
C THR A 269 -11.05 14.87 -14.07
N MET A 270 -12.20 14.21 -14.23
CA MET A 270 -12.31 12.74 -14.06
C MET A 270 -11.39 12.00 -15.03
N ALA A 271 -11.36 12.41 -16.31
CA ALA A 271 -10.45 11.81 -17.29
C ALA A 271 -8.97 12.05 -16.91
N ARG A 272 -8.63 13.23 -16.37
CA ARG A 272 -7.28 13.55 -15.89
C ARG A 272 -6.88 12.72 -14.68
N ILE A 273 -7.80 12.45 -13.74
CA ILE A 273 -7.56 11.53 -12.62
C ILE A 273 -7.25 10.13 -13.18
N ALA A 274 -8.08 9.63 -14.09
CA ALA A 274 -7.88 8.32 -14.71
C ALA A 274 -6.50 8.22 -15.39
N GLU A 275 -6.10 9.21 -16.17
CA GLU A 275 -4.80 9.25 -16.85
C GLU A 275 -3.61 9.21 -15.88
N GLN A 276 -3.68 9.97 -14.78
CA GLN A 276 -2.62 10.01 -13.78
C GLN A 276 -2.50 8.68 -13.02
N VAL A 277 -3.63 8.08 -12.65
CA VAL A 277 -3.66 6.75 -11.99
C VAL A 277 -3.14 5.68 -12.94
N GLU A 278 -3.60 5.68 -14.20
CA GLU A 278 -3.15 4.76 -15.24
C GLU A 278 -1.63 4.75 -15.39
N ARG A 279 -1.04 5.94 -15.56
CA ARG A 279 0.39 6.10 -15.74
C ARG A 279 1.16 5.52 -14.56
N ALA A 280 0.74 5.86 -13.34
CA ALA A 280 1.45 5.43 -12.14
C ALA A 280 1.30 3.93 -11.85
N VAL A 281 0.18 3.31 -12.17
CA VAL A 281 -0.09 1.89 -11.84
C VAL A 281 0.58 0.94 -12.84
N ASN A 282 0.79 1.35 -14.09
CA ASN A 282 1.39 0.52 -15.14
C ASN A 282 2.90 0.75 -15.31
N GLU A 283 3.51 1.67 -14.54
CA GLU A 283 4.97 1.85 -14.46
C GLU A 283 5.59 0.85 -13.48
#